data_cee3b3470c95e2ae68f69ae43f1e9ce1
#
_entry.id   cee3b3470c95e2ae68f69ae43f1e9ce1
#
_cell.length_a   1.000
_cell.length_b   1.000
_cell.length_c   1.000
_cell.angle_alpha   90.00
_cell.angle_beta   90.00
_cell.angle_gamma   90.00
#
_symmetry.space_group_name_H-M   'P 1'
#
loop_
_entity.id
_entity.type
_entity.pdbx_description
1 polymer ?
#
loop_
_entity_poly.entity_id
_entity_poly.type
_entity_poly.pdbx_seq_one_letter_code
_entity_poly.pdbx_strand_id
1 'polypeptide(L)'
;MVEEGVAFPQTEILDKTGGEKFFASQSYCGVAENTENGEILGLYILHPNNVGRCGHISNASYAVSSSSRGRGIGEMLVRDCLVQAKNCGFKILQFNAVVKTNTAARHLYEKLGFVQLGTIPQGFLMKDGSYEDICPYYHMI
;
A
#
# COMPACT_ATOMS: atom_id res chain seq x y z
N MET A 1 -0.47 10.51 6.83
CA MET A 1 -1.05 9.56 5.82
C MET A 1 -2.52 9.31 6.05
N VAL A 2 -2.92 8.77 7.19
CA VAL A 2 -4.36 8.60 7.51
C VAL A 2 -5.08 9.95 7.51
N GLU A 3 -4.48 10.97 8.11
CA GLU A 3 -5.02 12.33 8.14
C GLU A 3 -5.16 12.98 6.76
N GLU A 4 -4.29 12.63 5.82
CA GLU A 4 -4.36 13.16 4.46
C GLU A 4 -5.54 12.60 3.67
N GLY A 5 -5.97 11.35 3.98
CA GLY A 5 -7.16 10.72 3.43
C GLY A 5 -7.13 10.47 1.92
N VAL A 6 -5.94 10.26 1.34
CA VAL A 6 -5.78 10.13 -0.12
C VAL A 6 -5.27 8.77 -0.59
N ALA A 7 -4.67 7.97 0.29
CA ALA A 7 -4.06 6.70 -0.13
C ALA A 7 -4.28 5.55 0.86
N PHE A 8 -4.31 5.83 2.15
CA PHE A 8 -4.46 4.81 3.18
C PHE A 8 -5.94 4.67 3.56
N PRO A 9 -6.54 3.48 3.56
CA PRO A 9 -7.99 3.33 3.77
C PRO A 9 -8.48 3.57 5.19
N GLN A 10 -7.60 3.55 6.18
CA GLN A 10 -7.97 3.79 7.57
C GLN A 10 -8.41 5.23 7.79
N THR A 11 -9.42 5.43 8.63
CA THR A 11 -9.94 6.75 8.99
C THR A 11 -9.52 7.20 10.39
N GLU A 12 -9.06 6.29 11.22
CA GLU A 12 -8.62 6.55 12.59
C GLU A 12 -7.10 6.48 12.71
N ILE A 13 -6.52 7.39 13.48
CA ILE A 13 -5.10 7.39 13.83
C ILE A 13 -4.91 6.44 15.01
N LEU A 14 -3.99 5.50 14.87
CA LEU A 14 -3.65 4.57 15.95
C LEU A 14 -2.73 5.24 16.97
N ASP A 15 -2.96 4.95 18.26
CA ASP A 15 -1.99 5.26 19.29
C ASP A 15 -0.78 4.33 19.20
N LYS A 16 0.22 4.52 20.08
CA LYS A 16 1.45 3.71 20.06
C LYS A 16 1.15 2.22 20.24
N THR A 17 0.31 1.86 21.21
CA THR A 17 -0.02 0.47 21.51
C THR A 17 -0.81 -0.18 20.38
N GLY A 18 -1.81 0.53 19.83
CA GLY A 18 -2.58 0.08 18.69
C GLY A 18 -1.70 -0.08 17.44
N GLY A 19 -0.77 0.83 17.23
CA GLY A 19 0.19 0.76 16.14
C GLY A 19 1.11 -0.44 16.25
N GLU A 20 1.67 -0.72 17.42
CA GLU A 20 2.52 -1.88 17.65
C GLU A 20 1.78 -3.19 17.34
N LYS A 21 0.55 -3.33 17.82
CA LYS A 21 -0.29 -4.51 17.54
C LYS A 21 -0.61 -4.63 16.05
N PHE A 22 -0.95 -3.53 15.40
CA PHE A 22 -1.26 -3.49 13.98
C PHE A 22 -0.09 -3.97 13.13
N PHE A 23 1.11 -3.42 13.35
CA PHE A 23 2.30 -3.82 12.60
C PHE A 23 2.74 -5.24 12.94
N ALA A 24 2.65 -5.67 14.18
CA ALA A 24 2.99 -7.03 14.60
C ALA A 24 2.08 -8.09 13.97
N SER A 25 0.84 -7.74 13.60
CA SER A 25 -0.12 -8.66 12.95
C SER A 25 0.13 -8.84 11.45
N GLN A 26 1.00 -8.04 10.84
CA GLN A 26 1.28 -8.15 9.41
C GLN A 26 2.21 -9.33 9.10
N SER A 27 2.15 -9.86 7.88
CA SER A 27 3.10 -10.87 7.40
C SER A 27 4.50 -10.28 7.25
N TYR A 28 4.58 -9.04 6.81
CA TYR A 28 5.83 -8.29 6.67
C TYR A 28 5.56 -6.79 6.70
N CYS A 29 6.51 -6.04 7.23
CA CYS A 29 6.51 -4.57 7.17
C CYS A 29 7.86 -4.12 6.65
N GLY A 30 7.85 -3.33 5.58
CA GLY A 30 9.06 -2.74 5.02
C GLY A 30 9.14 -1.26 5.36
N VAL A 31 10.34 -0.79 5.63
CA VAL A 31 10.61 0.61 6.00
C VAL A 31 11.74 1.14 5.13
N ALA A 32 11.53 2.30 4.52
CA ALA A 32 12.58 3.06 3.84
C ALA A 32 13.13 4.11 4.80
N GLU A 33 14.41 4.00 5.11
CA GLU A 33 15.10 4.84 6.08
C GLU A 33 16.19 5.64 5.39
N ASN A 34 16.33 6.93 5.76
CA ASN A 34 17.47 7.73 5.38
C ASN A 34 18.69 7.28 6.19
N THR A 35 19.72 6.76 5.52
CA THR A 35 20.92 6.22 6.19
C THR A 35 21.79 7.30 6.86
N GLU A 36 21.63 8.56 6.48
CA GLU A 36 22.41 9.66 7.05
C GLU A 36 21.89 10.11 8.41
N ASN A 37 20.56 10.14 8.59
CA ASN A 37 19.94 10.69 9.81
C ASN A 37 18.92 9.76 10.49
N GLY A 38 18.67 8.57 9.95
CA GLY A 38 17.71 7.61 10.50
C GLY A 38 16.25 7.98 10.32
N GLU A 39 15.94 9.01 9.51
CA GLU A 39 14.56 9.43 9.26
C GLU A 39 13.82 8.39 8.43
N ILE A 40 12.58 8.09 8.84
CA ILE A 40 11.70 7.18 8.10
C ILE A 40 11.05 7.94 6.94
N LEU A 41 11.36 7.53 5.72
CA LEU A 41 10.88 8.17 4.48
C LEU A 41 9.59 7.55 3.97
N GLY A 42 9.35 6.31 4.29
CA GLY A 42 8.15 5.59 3.89
C GLY A 42 8.12 4.19 4.48
N LEU A 43 6.96 3.54 4.35
CA LEU A 43 6.78 2.16 4.80
C LEU A 43 5.71 1.47 3.98
N TYR A 44 5.67 0.15 4.08
CA TYR A 44 4.53 -0.64 3.62
C TYR A 44 4.21 -1.75 4.60
N ILE A 45 2.98 -2.24 4.51
CA ILE A 45 2.52 -3.44 5.19
C ILE A 45 2.10 -4.47 4.16
N LEU A 46 2.32 -5.74 4.47
CA LEU A 46 1.98 -6.88 3.62
C LEU A 46 1.24 -7.92 4.44
N HIS A 47 0.11 -8.38 3.95
CA HIS A 47 -0.71 -9.38 4.64
C HIS A 47 -1.55 -10.16 3.61
N PRO A 48 -2.12 -11.33 3.99
CA PRO A 48 -3.06 -12.03 3.12
C PRO A 48 -4.26 -11.15 2.79
N ASN A 49 -4.68 -11.15 1.52
CA ASN A 49 -5.90 -10.45 1.10
C ASN A 49 -7.14 -11.28 1.41
N ASN A 50 -7.01 -12.60 1.35
CA ASN A 50 -8.09 -13.55 1.54
C ASN A 50 -7.62 -14.71 2.43
N VAL A 51 -8.54 -15.60 2.75
CA VAL A 51 -8.29 -16.75 3.61
C VAL A 51 -8.43 -18.08 2.84
N GLY A 52 -7.96 -19.16 3.44
CA GLY A 52 -8.16 -20.51 2.92
C GLY A 52 -7.59 -20.69 1.52
N ARG A 53 -8.42 -21.12 0.60
CA ARG A 53 -8.02 -21.42 -0.79
C ARG A 53 -7.56 -20.21 -1.58
N CYS A 54 -7.85 -18.99 -1.10
CA CYS A 54 -7.40 -17.74 -1.68
C CYS A 54 -6.29 -17.06 -0.83
N GLY A 55 -5.75 -17.75 0.17
CA GLY A 55 -4.75 -17.21 1.08
C GLY A 55 -3.39 -16.95 0.46
N HIS A 56 -3.15 -17.38 -0.77
CA HIS A 56 -1.95 -17.09 -1.54
C HIS A 56 -1.99 -15.72 -2.24
N ILE A 57 -3.12 -15.02 -2.15
CA ILE A 57 -3.26 -13.64 -2.63
C ILE A 57 -2.94 -12.70 -1.47
N SER A 58 -1.93 -11.88 -1.64
CA SER A 58 -1.55 -10.86 -0.66
C SER A 58 -2.09 -9.50 -1.03
N ASN A 59 -2.13 -8.62 -0.05
CA ASN A 59 -2.44 -7.20 -0.19
C ASN A 59 -1.37 -6.39 0.51
N ALA A 60 -1.07 -5.21 -0.01
CA ALA A 60 -0.14 -4.28 0.60
C ALA A 60 -0.69 -2.86 0.55
N SER A 61 -0.28 -2.06 1.51
CA SER A 61 -0.55 -0.63 1.56
C SER A 61 0.76 0.11 1.81
N TYR A 62 0.93 1.25 1.15
CA TYR A 62 2.16 2.03 1.18
C TYR A 62 1.91 3.41 1.72
N ALA A 63 2.88 3.93 2.46
CA ALA A 63 2.88 5.29 2.96
C ALA A 63 4.24 5.92 2.68
N VAL A 64 4.27 7.06 2.02
CA VAL A 64 5.48 7.85 1.79
C VAL A 64 5.31 9.18 2.49
N SER A 65 6.34 9.60 3.25
CA SER A 65 6.37 10.90 3.89
C SER A 65 6.16 12.01 2.85
N SER A 66 5.33 13.00 3.16
CA SER A 66 5.06 14.11 2.24
C SER A 66 6.33 14.88 1.84
N SER A 67 7.30 14.97 2.74
CA SER A 67 8.60 15.59 2.45
C SER A 67 9.50 14.75 1.55
N SER A 68 9.18 13.47 1.35
CA SER A 68 9.99 12.52 0.59
C SER A 68 9.37 12.15 -0.76
N ARG A 69 8.21 12.70 -1.09
CA ARG A 69 7.53 12.42 -2.38
C ARG A 69 8.36 12.93 -3.55
N GLY A 70 8.28 12.22 -4.68
CA GLY A 70 9.04 12.55 -5.88
C GLY A 70 10.50 12.09 -5.86
N ARG A 71 10.92 11.33 -4.85
CA ARG A 71 12.31 10.83 -4.69
C ARG A 71 12.47 9.35 -5.02
N GLY A 72 11.46 8.72 -5.62
CA GLY A 72 11.51 7.30 -5.96
C GLY A 72 11.29 6.34 -4.79
N ILE A 73 10.89 6.84 -3.63
CA ILE A 73 10.66 6.01 -2.42
C ILE A 73 9.51 5.03 -2.65
N GLY A 74 8.42 5.48 -3.27
CA GLY A 74 7.27 4.62 -3.57
C GLY A 74 7.64 3.44 -4.45
N GLU A 75 8.42 3.67 -5.52
CA GLU A 75 8.88 2.59 -6.40
C GLU A 75 9.78 1.60 -5.64
N MET A 76 10.68 2.10 -4.81
CA MET A 76 11.56 1.27 -4.00
C MET A 76 10.75 0.36 -3.06
N LEU A 77 9.73 0.92 -2.39
CA LEU A 77 8.86 0.16 -1.50
C LEU A 77 8.08 -0.93 -2.24
N VAL A 78 7.52 -0.64 -3.41
CA VAL A 78 6.77 -1.62 -4.20
C VAL A 78 7.68 -2.73 -4.71
N ARG A 79 8.87 -2.41 -5.19
CA ARG A 79 9.85 -3.41 -5.64
C ARG A 79 10.27 -4.33 -4.51
N ASP A 80 10.57 -3.79 -3.34
CA ASP A 80 10.88 -4.60 -2.16
C ASP A 80 9.69 -5.46 -1.74
N CYS A 81 8.49 -4.90 -1.75
CA CYS A 81 7.27 -5.63 -1.41
C CYS A 81 7.06 -6.86 -2.32
N LEU A 82 7.32 -6.76 -3.60
CA LEU A 82 7.23 -7.90 -4.52
C LEU A 82 8.21 -9.01 -4.12
N VAL A 83 9.42 -8.67 -3.73
CA VAL A 83 10.43 -9.62 -3.25
C VAL A 83 9.97 -10.28 -1.95
N GLN A 84 9.52 -9.48 -1.00
CA GLN A 84 9.10 -9.99 0.32
C GLN A 84 7.82 -10.82 0.24
N ALA A 85 6.88 -10.45 -0.63
CA ALA A 85 5.68 -11.24 -0.88
C ALA A 85 6.04 -12.64 -1.39
N LYS A 86 7.00 -12.74 -2.30
CA LYS A 86 7.52 -14.02 -2.78
C LYS A 86 8.17 -14.81 -1.64
N ASN A 87 8.99 -14.16 -0.82
CA ASN A 87 9.66 -14.80 0.32
C ASN A 87 8.66 -15.30 1.36
N CYS A 88 7.53 -14.62 1.54
CA CYS A 88 6.44 -15.07 2.42
C CYS A 88 5.59 -16.20 1.83
N GLY A 89 5.85 -16.61 0.58
CA GLY A 89 5.12 -17.70 -0.08
C GLY A 89 3.87 -17.27 -0.84
N PHE A 90 3.61 -15.98 -0.97
CA PHE A 90 2.49 -15.49 -1.76
C PHE A 90 2.73 -15.68 -3.27
N LYS A 91 1.66 -15.85 -4.02
CA LYS A 91 1.68 -16.02 -5.48
C LYS A 91 1.20 -14.80 -6.24
N ILE A 92 0.42 -13.96 -5.59
CA ILE A 92 -0.20 -12.77 -6.17
C ILE A 92 -0.08 -11.62 -5.17
N LEU A 93 0.26 -10.42 -5.66
CA LEU A 93 0.15 -9.19 -4.89
C LEU A 93 -0.98 -8.36 -5.50
N GLN A 94 -1.96 -8.00 -4.67
CA GLN A 94 -3.15 -7.24 -5.07
C GLN A 94 -3.24 -5.95 -4.26
N PHE A 95 -3.68 -4.89 -4.93
CA PHE A 95 -4.03 -3.63 -4.27
C PHE A 95 -5.54 -3.42 -4.42
N ASN A 96 -6.24 -3.21 -3.30
CA ASN A 96 -7.71 -3.18 -3.30
C ASN A 96 -8.29 -1.79 -3.54
N ALA A 97 -7.61 -0.74 -3.09
CA ALA A 97 -8.21 0.59 -2.97
C ALA A 97 -7.28 1.69 -3.48
N VAL A 98 -6.81 1.55 -4.72
CA VAL A 98 -6.03 2.61 -5.37
C VAL A 98 -6.99 3.68 -5.86
N VAL A 99 -6.91 4.87 -5.28
CA VAL A 99 -7.79 5.98 -5.65
C VAL A 99 -7.53 6.39 -7.09
N LYS A 100 -8.59 6.48 -7.89
CA LYS A 100 -8.50 6.75 -9.34
C LYS A 100 -7.75 8.04 -9.67
N THR A 101 -7.91 9.06 -8.85
CA THR A 101 -7.24 10.36 -9.03
C THR A 101 -5.78 10.37 -8.58
N ASN A 102 -5.32 9.31 -7.90
CA ASN A 102 -3.91 9.15 -7.55
C ASN A 102 -3.12 8.65 -8.77
N THR A 103 -2.93 9.54 -9.73
CA THR A 103 -2.31 9.21 -11.02
C THR A 103 -0.86 8.80 -10.90
N ALA A 104 -0.13 9.35 -9.93
CA ALA A 104 1.27 8.99 -9.68
C ALA A 104 1.40 7.52 -9.25
N ALA A 105 0.55 7.07 -8.32
CA ALA A 105 0.54 5.67 -7.87
C ALA A 105 0.12 4.73 -9.00
N ARG A 106 -0.92 5.07 -9.73
CA ARG A 106 -1.40 4.27 -10.86
C ARG A 106 -0.34 4.11 -11.94
N HIS A 107 0.32 5.20 -12.31
CA HIS A 107 1.41 5.18 -13.28
C HIS A 107 2.56 4.28 -12.82
N LEU A 108 2.93 4.38 -11.54
CA LEU A 108 3.97 3.53 -10.94
C LEU A 108 3.59 2.05 -11.03
N TYR A 109 2.38 1.68 -10.64
CA TYR A 109 1.94 0.27 -10.65
C TYR A 109 1.92 -0.29 -12.07
N GLU A 110 1.40 0.46 -13.03
CA GLU A 110 1.38 0.06 -14.43
C GLU A 110 2.80 -0.09 -15.00
N LYS A 111 3.71 0.83 -14.65
CA LYS A 111 5.14 0.74 -15.01
C LYS A 111 5.78 -0.54 -14.46
N LEU A 112 5.41 -0.97 -13.27
CA LEU A 112 5.97 -2.17 -12.64
C LEU A 112 5.27 -3.47 -13.06
N GLY A 113 4.31 -3.40 -13.97
CA GLY A 113 3.65 -4.57 -14.54
C GLY A 113 2.36 -4.97 -13.84
N PHE A 114 1.83 -4.17 -12.93
CA PHE A 114 0.51 -4.41 -12.34
C PHE A 114 -0.58 -4.17 -13.37
N VAL A 115 -1.63 -4.99 -13.31
CA VAL A 115 -2.77 -4.93 -14.20
C VAL A 115 -4.00 -4.44 -13.44
N GLN A 116 -4.69 -3.44 -13.98
CA GLN A 116 -5.93 -2.95 -13.41
C GLN A 116 -7.06 -3.97 -13.64
N LEU A 117 -7.75 -4.36 -12.57
CA LEU A 117 -8.87 -5.29 -12.63
C LEU A 117 -10.20 -4.63 -13.02
N GLY A 118 -10.31 -3.34 -12.82
CA GLY A 118 -11.53 -2.60 -13.08
C GLY A 118 -11.60 -1.31 -12.30
N THR A 119 -12.81 -0.78 -12.15
CA THR A 119 -13.08 0.43 -11.36
C THR A 119 -14.31 0.19 -10.51
N ILE A 120 -14.22 0.50 -9.22
CA ILE A 120 -15.37 0.52 -8.31
C ILE A 120 -15.77 1.98 -8.11
N PRO A 121 -16.95 2.40 -8.60
CA PRO A 121 -17.39 3.78 -8.43
C PRO A 121 -17.56 4.14 -6.95
N GLN A 122 -17.08 5.32 -6.58
CA GLN A 122 -17.26 5.88 -5.23
C GLN A 122 -16.77 4.97 -4.09
N GLY A 123 -15.73 4.19 -4.33
CA GLY A 123 -15.22 3.20 -3.39
C GLY A 123 -14.37 3.76 -2.25
N PHE A 124 -14.00 5.03 -2.27
CA PHE A 124 -13.11 5.64 -1.28
C PHE A 124 -13.69 6.94 -0.74
N LEU A 125 -13.86 7.01 0.57
CA LEU A 125 -14.27 8.23 1.27
C LEU A 125 -13.07 9.16 1.42
N MET A 126 -13.13 10.32 0.77
CA MET A 126 -12.09 11.33 0.86
C MET A 126 -12.23 12.15 2.15
N LYS A 127 -11.16 12.85 2.52
CA LYS A 127 -11.11 13.66 3.74
C LYS A 127 -12.18 14.75 3.79
N ASP A 128 -12.54 15.31 2.63
CA ASP A 128 -13.57 16.36 2.52
C ASP A 128 -15.01 15.83 2.55
N GLY A 129 -15.20 14.52 2.70
CA GLY A 129 -16.51 13.88 2.70
C GLY A 129 -17.02 13.46 1.33
N SER A 130 -16.30 13.77 0.26
CA SER A 130 -16.61 13.27 -1.09
C SER A 130 -16.17 11.82 -1.27
N TYR A 131 -16.67 11.18 -2.33
CA TYR A 131 -16.28 9.82 -2.68
C TYR A 131 -15.58 9.81 -4.03
N GLU A 132 -14.50 9.04 -4.11
CA GLU A 132 -13.74 8.84 -5.35
C GLU A 132 -13.79 7.38 -5.77
N ASP A 133 -13.64 7.14 -7.07
CA ASP A 133 -13.53 5.80 -7.61
C ASP A 133 -12.22 5.14 -7.17
N ILE A 134 -12.23 3.82 -7.04
CA ILE A 134 -11.03 3.04 -6.79
C ILE A 134 -10.77 2.06 -7.93
N CYS A 135 -9.48 1.78 -8.15
CA CYS A 135 -9.02 0.87 -9.19
C CYS A 135 -8.21 -0.26 -8.53
N PRO A 136 -8.76 -1.47 -8.41
CA PRO A 136 -7.97 -2.62 -7.96
C PRO A 136 -6.92 -3.01 -8.99
N TYR A 137 -5.74 -3.40 -8.52
CA TYR A 137 -4.62 -3.88 -9.34
C TYR A 137 -4.12 -5.21 -8.81
N TYR A 138 -3.53 -6.02 -9.68
CA TYR A 138 -2.82 -7.23 -9.27
C TYR A 138 -1.54 -7.45 -10.06
N HIS A 139 -0.64 -8.24 -9.50
CA HIS A 139 0.60 -8.68 -10.14
C HIS A 139 0.88 -10.12 -9.73
N MET A 140 1.16 -10.98 -10.70
CA MET A 140 1.64 -12.33 -10.43
C MET A 140 3.09 -12.27 -9.92
N ILE A 141 3.42 -13.12 -8.97
CA ILE A 141 4.76 -13.17 -8.38
C ILE A 141 5.47 -14.45 -8.77
#